data_b2e03dc1d2ab0a4bab1870d09fe6153b
#
_entry.id   b2e03dc1d2ab0a4bab1870d09fe6153b
#
_cell.length_a   1.000
_cell.length_b   1.000
_cell.length_c   1.000
_cell.angle_alpha   90.00
_cell.angle_beta   90.00
_cell.angle_gamma   90.00
#
_symmetry.space_group_name_H-M   'P 1'
#
loop_
_entity.id
_entity.type
_entity.pdbx_description
1 polymer ?
#
loop_
_entity_poly.entity_id
_entity_poly.type
_entity_poly.pdbx_seq_one_letter_code
_entity_poly.pdbx_strand_id
1 'polypeptide(L)'
;MAWICAAALLIISSACHNPSPVGGSGSGTGGSFATTIPLPSVSGGSNGTTDTTSTTPVATWPPSGYINVTDSTTGAYALGPQISDSGSVTGAGGTGGVPSQCSGMLFGVVRDFKMGNQSGGHPDFETAPTGLDKGIVESTLDSDGKPVYAHPDGKTSSTTGKTNFDQWYRDVADVNMPFMLGLLMVGVNGTSTFSAVKPKYFFPLDDQGFGNEGQAHNFSFTTELHTSFIYKGGETFTFVGDDDVWVFIDKKLVIDLGGRHAQMNGSVSVDSLGLTAGNAYDLAVFQAERHTTESNFQVQTTLAFTNCGQVNGIIY
;
A
#
# COMPACT_ATOMS: atom_id res chain seq x y z
N MET A 1 -28.56 51.60 18.97
CA MET A 1 -29.44 51.62 17.79
C MET A 1 -29.36 50.24 17.15
N ALA A 2 -30.44 49.50 17.32
CA ALA A 2 -30.61 48.15 16.81
C ALA A 2 -31.14 48.19 15.38
N TRP A 3 -30.68 47.30 14.51
CA TRP A 3 -31.43 46.84 13.36
C TRP A 3 -31.28 45.34 13.22
N ILE A 4 -32.43 44.67 13.42
CA ILE A 4 -32.71 43.27 13.19
C ILE A 4 -33.21 43.20 11.73
N CYS A 5 -32.68 42.27 10.93
CA CYS A 5 -33.34 41.81 9.72
C CYS A 5 -33.42 40.26 9.76
N ALA A 6 -34.63 39.78 9.93
CA ALA A 6 -35.05 38.41 9.72
C ALA A 6 -35.21 38.18 8.22
N ALA A 7 -34.80 37.04 7.72
CA ALA A 7 -35.19 36.56 6.39
C ALA A 7 -35.61 35.10 6.47
N ALA A 8 -36.72 34.82 5.80
CA ALA A 8 -37.63 33.71 5.93
C ALA A 8 -37.13 32.41 5.32
N LEU A 9 -37.58 31.37 5.98
CA LEU A 9 -37.56 29.96 5.56
C LEU A 9 -38.57 29.71 4.42
N LEU A 10 -38.14 29.20 3.29
CA LEU A 10 -39.02 28.68 2.26
C LEU A 10 -38.88 27.14 2.14
N ILE A 11 -39.87 26.45 2.65
CA ILE A 11 -40.06 25.01 2.50
C ILE A 11 -40.81 24.76 1.21
N ILE A 12 -40.21 24.01 0.29
CA ILE A 12 -40.97 23.44 -0.86
C ILE A 12 -40.93 21.93 -0.71
N SER A 13 -42.07 21.37 -0.34
CA SER A 13 -42.38 19.96 -0.40
C SER A 13 -42.82 19.57 -1.81
N SER A 14 -42.19 18.57 -2.40
CA SER A 14 -42.71 17.87 -3.58
C SER A 14 -42.79 16.39 -3.27
N ALA A 15 -44.00 15.91 -3.08
CA ALA A 15 -44.32 14.51 -3.03
C ALA A 15 -44.49 13.99 -4.47
N CYS A 16 -43.85 12.88 -4.79
CA CYS A 16 -44.23 12.08 -5.97
C CYS A 16 -44.22 10.59 -5.63
N HIS A 17 -45.38 10.09 -5.58
CA HIS A 17 -45.98 8.82 -5.97
C HIS A 17 -45.05 7.61 -6.22
N ASN A 18 -45.37 6.59 -5.43
CA ASN A 18 -44.97 5.19 -5.61
C ASN A 18 -46.11 4.44 -6.28
N PRO A 19 -45.92 3.59 -7.26
CA PRO A 19 -46.83 2.51 -7.57
C PRO A 19 -46.29 1.17 -7.09
N SER A 20 -47.03 0.50 -6.25
CA SER A 20 -46.87 -0.88 -5.79
C SER A 20 -47.63 -1.88 -6.70
N PRO A 21 -47.60 -3.16 -6.40
CA PRO A 21 -46.94 -4.19 -7.21
C PRO A 21 -47.94 -5.16 -7.85
N VAL A 22 -47.49 -5.92 -8.82
CA VAL A 22 -48.21 -7.11 -9.30
C VAL A 22 -47.43 -8.35 -8.94
N GLY A 23 -48.04 -9.24 -8.20
CA GLY A 23 -47.47 -10.49 -7.75
C GLY A 23 -47.34 -11.54 -8.85
N GLY A 24 -46.39 -12.45 -8.66
CA GLY A 24 -46.20 -13.66 -9.43
C GLY A 24 -45.39 -14.64 -8.60
N SER A 25 -46.05 -15.63 -8.07
CA SER A 25 -45.48 -16.78 -7.37
C SER A 25 -44.81 -17.72 -8.36
N GLY A 26 -43.56 -18.13 -8.07
CA GLY A 26 -42.86 -19.20 -8.77
C GLY A 26 -41.74 -19.77 -7.90
N SER A 27 -41.98 -20.92 -7.32
CA SER A 27 -41.02 -21.76 -6.63
C SER A 27 -40.02 -22.35 -7.63
N GLY A 28 -38.71 -22.26 -7.35
CA GLY A 28 -37.65 -22.89 -8.13
C GLY A 28 -36.42 -23.12 -7.31
N THR A 29 -36.11 -24.35 -7.08
CA THR A 29 -35.00 -25.02 -6.39
C THR A 29 -33.63 -24.55 -6.82
N GLY A 30 -32.68 -24.63 -5.86
CA GLY A 30 -31.31 -24.23 -5.94
C GLY A 30 -30.48 -24.77 -7.11
N GLY A 31 -29.52 -23.98 -7.51
CA GLY A 31 -28.49 -24.34 -8.44
C GLY A 31 -27.30 -23.41 -8.26
N SER A 32 -26.25 -23.97 -7.67
CA SER A 32 -24.92 -23.35 -7.59
C SER A 32 -24.35 -23.25 -9.00
N PHE A 33 -24.12 -22.05 -9.51
CA PHE A 33 -23.43 -21.85 -10.79
C PHE A 33 -22.01 -21.33 -10.54
N ALA A 34 -21.05 -22.26 -10.62
CA ALA A 34 -19.66 -21.90 -10.88
C ALA A 34 -19.54 -21.55 -12.37
N THR A 35 -19.33 -20.26 -12.68
CA THR A 35 -19.02 -19.79 -14.04
C THR A 35 -17.52 -19.89 -14.27
N THR A 36 -17.09 -20.96 -14.93
CA THR A 36 -15.79 -21.06 -15.59
C THR A 36 -15.87 -20.36 -16.95
N ILE A 37 -15.02 -19.35 -17.15
CA ILE A 37 -14.84 -18.68 -18.45
C ILE A 37 -13.86 -19.53 -19.26
N PRO A 38 -14.19 -19.98 -20.49
CA PRO A 38 -13.27 -20.73 -21.32
C PRO A 38 -12.27 -19.79 -22.03
N LEU A 39 -11.01 -20.15 -21.99
CA LEU A 39 -9.95 -19.58 -22.84
C LEU A 39 -10.09 -20.07 -24.29
N PRO A 40 -9.72 -19.28 -25.31
CA PRO A 40 -9.77 -19.72 -26.70
C PRO A 40 -8.68 -20.77 -26.96
N SER A 41 -9.09 -21.89 -27.56
CA SER A 41 -8.23 -22.96 -28.01
C SER A 41 -7.51 -22.57 -29.32
N VAL A 42 -6.16 -22.62 -29.29
CA VAL A 42 -5.34 -22.64 -30.51
C VAL A 42 -5.03 -24.10 -30.86
N SER A 43 -5.53 -24.54 -32.00
CA SER A 43 -5.21 -25.85 -32.57
C SER A 43 -3.91 -25.77 -33.38
N GLY A 44 -2.96 -26.67 -33.12
CA GLY A 44 -1.79 -26.83 -33.96
C GLY A 44 -0.82 -27.89 -33.50
N GLY A 45 -0.86 -29.10 -34.12
CA GLY A 45 0.29 -29.96 -34.41
C GLY A 45 0.83 -30.84 -33.30
N SER A 46 0.47 -32.12 -33.38
CA SER A 46 1.02 -33.26 -32.69
C SER A 46 2.54 -33.42 -32.87
N ASN A 47 3.29 -33.58 -31.76
CA ASN A 47 4.34 -34.57 -31.62
C ASN A 47 4.58 -34.85 -30.12
N GLY A 48 4.54 -36.11 -29.73
CA GLY A 48 4.54 -36.54 -28.34
C GLY A 48 5.85 -36.31 -27.63
N THR A 49 5.73 -35.69 -26.46
CA THR A 49 6.64 -35.86 -25.33
C THR A 49 5.77 -35.74 -24.06
N THR A 50 6.03 -36.68 -23.15
CA THR A 50 5.34 -36.79 -21.86
C THR A 50 5.32 -35.46 -21.15
N ASP A 51 4.13 -34.81 -21.11
CA ASP A 51 3.87 -33.60 -20.38
C ASP A 51 3.80 -33.93 -18.88
N THR A 52 4.91 -33.69 -18.20
CA THR A 52 4.88 -33.55 -16.76
C THR A 52 4.22 -32.22 -16.48
N THR A 53 2.93 -32.24 -16.17
CA THR A 53 2.19 -31.06 -15.66
C THR A 53 2.94 -30.52 -14.45
N SER A 54 3.79 -29.52 -14.69
CA SER A 54 4.34 -28.68 -13.64
C SER A 54 3.18 -27.86 -13.09
N THR A 55 2.51 -28.38 -12.08
CA THR A 55 1.61 -27.58 -11.24
C THR A 55 2.49 -26.66 -10.42
N THR A 56 2.76 -25.46 -10.95
CA THR A 56 3.33 -24.39 -10.14
C THR A 56 2.37 -24.18 -8.97
N PRO A 57 2.83 -24.26 -7.71
CA PRO A 57 1.96 -24.04 -6.58
C PRO A 57 1.38 -22.63 -6.67
N VAL A 58 0.06 -22.52 -6.70
CA VAL A 58 -0.59 -21.22 -6.51
C VAL A 58 -0.21 -20.76 -5.11
N ALA A 59 0.44 -19.60 -5.02
CA ALA A 59 0.82 -19.05 -3.73
C ALA A 59 -0.45 -18.88 -2.87
N THR A 60 -0.45 -19.49 -1.69
CA THR A 60 -1.56 -19.43 -0.75
C THR A 60 -1.41 -18.18 0.14
N TRP A 61 -2.51 -17.55 0.48
CA TRP A 61 -2.55 -16.48 1.47
C TRP A 61 -2.83 -17.03 2.87
N PRO A 62 -2.13 -16.59 3.93
CA PRO A 62 -0.86 -15.86 3.89
C PRO A 62 0.30 -16.74 3.39
N PRO A 63 1.41 -16.16 2.88
CA PRO A 63 2.58 -16.93 2.52
C PRO A 63 3.12 -17.72 3.72
N SER A 64 3.78 -18.86 3.47
CA SER A 64 4.36 -19.69 4.53
C SER A 64 5.36 -18.87 5.36
N GLY A 65 5.24 -18.94 6.69
CA GLY A 65 6.09 -18.19 7.63
C GLY A 65 5.63 -16.77 7.93
N TYR A 66 4.52 -16.32 7.32
CA TYR A 66 3.92 -15.04 7.63
C TYR A 66 2.84 -15.19 8.71
N ILE A 67 2.73 -14.18 9.56
CA ILE A 67 1.62 -14.03 10.50
C ILE A 67 0.49 -13.30 9.77
N ASN A 68 -0.69 -13.87 9.75
CA ASN A 68 -1.86 -13.18 9.20
C ASN A 68 -2.37 -12.16 10.23
N VAL A 69 -2.21 -10.90 9.91
CA VAL A 69 -2.62 -9.79 10.78
C VAL A 69 -4.08 -9.43 10.56
N THR A 70 -4.59 -9.63 9.32
CA THR A 70 -6.02 -9.43 9.00
C THR A 70 -6.56 -10.53 8.11
N ASP A 71 -7.86 -10.81 8.24
CA ASP A 71 -8.62 -11.76 7.42
C ASP A 71 -9.48 -11.08 6.34
N SER A 72 -9.29 -9.79 6.12
CA SER A 72 -10.11 -8.99 5.20
C SER A 72 -9.89 -9.36 3.75
N THR A 73 -10.96 -9.50 2.99
CA THR A 73 -10.91 -9.75 1.54
C THR A 73 -10.40 -8.56 0.72
N THR A 74 -10.39 -7.34 1.27
CA THR A 74 -9.96 -6.11 0.59
C THR A 74 -8.99 -5.28 1.43
N GLY A 75 -8.10 -5.85 2.16
CA GLY A 75 -7.16 -5.17 3.06
C GLY A 75 -6.42 -6.19 3.89
N ALA A 76 -6.32 -7.43 3.36
CA ALA A 76 -5.55 -8.47 4.00
C ALA A 76 -4.07 -8.16 3.86
N TYR A 77 -3.39 -8.08 4.99
CA TYR A 77 -1.94 -7.97 5.07
C TYR A 77 -1.39 -8.98 6.05
N ALA A 78 -0.17 -9.40 5.83
CA ALA A 78 0.54 -10.36 6.66
C ALA A 78 1.95 -9.88 6.94
N LEU A 79 2.38 -10.00 8.19
CA LEU A 79 3.74 -9.70 8.63
C LEU A 79 4.61 -10.94 8.44
N GLY A 80 5.69 -10.80 7.72
CA GLY A 80 6.70 -11.83 7.53
C GLY A 80 7.79 -11.79 8.59
N PRO A 81 8.85 -12.59 8.41
CA PRO A 81 9.97 -12.63 9.33
C PRO A 81 10.70 -11.28 9.40
N GLN A 82 11.33 -11.04 10.56
CA GLN A 82 12.26 -9.94 10.72
C GLN A 82 13.44 -10.12 9.74
N ILE A 83 13.83 -9.03 9.09
CA ILE A 83 14.97 -8.98 8.20
C ILE A 83 16.23 -8.81 9.06
N SER A 84 17.19 -9.73 8.95
CA SER A 84 18.44 -9.62 9.69
C SER A 84 19.40 -8.60 9.06
N ASP A 85 20.29 -8.03 9.85
CA ASP A 85 21.32 -7.06 9.43
C ASP A 85 22.21 -7.53 8.26
N SER A 86 22.23 -8.84 7.98
CA SER A 86 22.93 -9.42 6.83
C SER A 86 22.13 -9.38 5.52
N GLY A 87 20.91 -8.78 5.53
CA GLY A 87 20.02 -8.76 4.37
C GLY A 87 19.45 -10.14 4.00
N SER A 88 19.70 -11.16 4.82
CA SER A 88 19.18 -12.52 4.58
C SER A 88 17.81 -12.68 5.20
N VAL A 89 16.81 -12.94 4.38
CA VAL A 89 15.49 -13.37 4.84
C VAL A 89 15.57 -14.87 5.14
N THR A 90 15.72 -15.22 6.40
CA THR A 90 15.68 -16.63 6.82
C THR A 90 14.24 -17.11 6.81
N GLY A 91 13.83 -17.83 5.76
CA GLY A 91 12.52 -18.49 5.74
C GLY A 91 11.73 -18.37 4.44
N ALA A 92 12.02 -17.43 3.57
CA ALA A 92 11.46 -17.40 2.22
C ALA A 92 12.37 -18.21 1.29
N GLY A 93 12.37 -19.53 1.43
CA GLY A 93 13.09 -20.45 0.55
C GLY A 93 12.42 -20.53 -0.82
N GLY A 94 12.68 -19.54 -1.66
CA GLY A 94 12.37 -19.58 -3.07
C GLY A 94 13.66 -19.35 -3.84
N THR A 95 14.30 -20.43 -4.28
CA THR A 95 15.36 -20.38 -5.30
C THR A 95 14.80 -19.73 -6.55
N GLY A 96 15.30 -18.56 -6.87
CA GLY A 96 15.38 -17.89 -8.17
C GLY A 96 14.44 -18.34 -9.29
N GLY A 97 13.18 -18.00 -9.21
CA GLY A 97 12.26 -18.00 -10.32
C GLY A 97 11.20 -16.96 -10.02
N VAL A 98 11.13 -15.90 -10.84
CA VAL A 98 10.05 -14.92 -10.78
C VAL A 98 8.74 -15.71 -10.84
N PRO A 99 7.84 -15.64 -9.82
CA PRO A 99 6.53 -16.27 -9.96
C PRO A 99 5.85 -15.60 -11.16
N SER A 100 5.43 -16.41 -12.12
CA SER A 100 4.79 -15.90 -13.34
C SER A 100 3.46 -15.20 -13.09
N GLN A 101 3.00 -15.18 -11.82
CA GLN A 101 1.83 -14.44 -11.35
C GLN A 101 1.97 -14.18 -9.85
N CYS A 102 1.90 -12.93 -9.45
CA CYS A 102 1.94 -12.50 -8.05
C CYS A 102 0.73 -12.94 -7.23
N SER A 103 -0.22 -13.68 -7.81
CA SER A 103 -1.47 -14.13 -7.17
C SER A 103 -2.17 -12.99 -6.37
N GLY A 104 -2.00 -11.74 -6.82
CA GLY A 104 -2.51 -10.56 -6.13
C GLY A 104 -1.65 -10.08 -4.95
N MET A 105 -0.53 -10.72 -4.64
CA MET A 105 0.34 -10.28 -3.54
C MET A 105 1.36 -9.24 -3.99
N LEU A 106 1.59 -8.24 -3.13
CA LEU A 106 2.67 -7.27 -3.24
C LEU A 106 3.49 -7.31 -1.95
N PHE A 107 4.79 -7.53 -2.08
CA PHE A 107 5.71 -7.59 -0.96
C PHE A 107 6.47 -6.29 -0.79
N GLY A 108 6.77 -5.96 0.48
CA GLY A 108 7.54 -4.79 0.87
C GLY A 108 8.22 -4.98 2.22
N VAL A 109 8.68 -3.87 2.76
CA VAL A 109 9.30 -3.79 4.09
C VAL A 109 8.48 -2.85 4.96
N VAL A 110 8.26 -3.25 6.20
CA VAL A 110 7.79 -2.38 7.27
C VAL A 110 8.87 -2.30 8.35
N ARG A 111 9.19 -1.08 8.81
CA ARG A 111 10.20 -0.84 9.85
C ARG A 111 9.55 -0.28 11.08
N ASP A 112 9.75 -0.94 12.20
CA ASP A 112 9.30 -0.53 13.53
C ASP A 112 10.28 0.46 14.14
N PHE A 113 9.76 1.52 14.75
CA PHE A 113 10.53 2.54 15.48
C PHE A 113 9.99 2.68 16.90
N LYS A 114 10.83 3.16 17.81
CA LYS A 114 10.35 3.62 19.12
C LYS A 114 9.84 5.05 19.03
N MET A 115 8.77 5.34 19.73
CA MET A 115 8.26 6.70 19.89
C MET A 115 9.33 7.62 20.48
N GLY A 116 9.45 8.85 19.97
CA GLY A 116 10.48 9.80 20.37
C GLY A 116 10.40 10.24 21.83
N ASN A 117 9.27 10.04 22.51
CA ASN A 117 9.12 10.27 23.95
C ASN A 117 9.61 9.10 24.82
N GLN A 118 10.03 7.99 24.23
CA GLN A 118 10.59 6.83 24.91
C GLN A 118 12.12 6.90 24.96
N SER A 119 12.74 6.16 25.90
CA SER A 119 14.21 6.06 25.97
C SER A 119 14.77 5.39 24.72
N GLY A 120 15.63 6.09 24.01
CA GLY A 120 16.18 5.63 22.73
C GLY A 120 15.19 5.73 21.56
N GLY A 121 14.12 6.52 21.73
CA GLY A 121 13.10 6.72 20.70
C GLY A 121 13.58 7.63 19.56
N HIS A 122 12.99 7.44 18.39
CA HIS A 122 13.30 8.20 17.18
C HIS A 122 12.58 9.55 17.21
N PRO A 123 13.30 10.70 17.10
CA PRO A 123 12.73 12.02 17.38
C PRO A 123 11.67 12.50 16.40
N ASP A 124 11.51 11.85 15.25
CA ASP A 124 10.48 12.19 14.27
C ASP A 124 9.14 11.45 14.48
N PHE A 125 9.07 10.50 15.45
CA PHE A 125 7.87 9.74 15.77
C PHE A 125 7.25 10.23 17.08
N GLU A 126 5.94 10.55 17.09
CA GLU A 126 5.13 11.03 18.23
C GLU A 126 5.58 12.35 18.91
N THR A 127 6.44 13.14 18.29
CA THR A 127 7.02 14.32 18.97
C THR A 127 6.81 15.65 18.28
N ALA A 128 6.58 15.68 16.98
CA ALA A 128 6.47 16.93 16.23
C ALA A 128 5.02 17.40 16.05
N PRO A 129 4.77 18.66 15.64
CA PRO A 129 3.43 19.19 15.36
C PRO A 129 2.71 18.39 14.27
N THR A 130 1.39 18.32 14.35
CA THR A 130 0.54 17.78 13.28
C THR A 130 0.30 18.82 12.19
N GLY A 131 0.12 18.37 10.96
CA GLY A 131 -0.20 19.21 9.81
C GLY A 131 0.48 18.74 8.54
N LEU A 132 0.00 19.26 7.42
CA LEU A 132 0.60 19.01 6.11
C LEU A 132 1.98 19.67 6.02
N ASP A 133 2.97 18.95 5.54
CA ASP A 133 4.37 19.35 5.43
C ASP A 133 4.96 18.84 4.11
N LYS A 134 4.54 19.44 3.00
CA LYS A 134 5.02 19.06 1.66
C LYS A 134 6.45 19.52 1.40
N GLY A 135 7.13 18.79 0.52
CA GLY A 135 8.51 19.11 0.16
C GLY A 135 9.54 18.63 1.18
N ILE A 136 9.19 17.66 2.02
CA ILE A 136 10.17 16.97 2.89
C ILE A 136 11.20 16.24 2.03
N VAL A 137 10.78 15.69 0.88
CA VAL A 137 11.63 14.91 -0.01
C VAL A 137 11.90 15.63 -1.32
N GLU A 138 13.06 15.33 -1.91
CA GLU A 138 13.43 15.76 -3.25
C GLU A 138 12.52 15.14 -4.31
N SER A 139 12.54 15.72 -5.51
CA SER A 139 11.72 15.28 -6.64
C SER A 139 12.16 13.94 -7.24
N THR A 140 13.30 13.39 -6.81
CA THR A 140 13.85 12.13 -7.31
C THR A 140 14.40 11.27 -6.19
N LEU A 141 14.31 9.94 -6.37
CA LEU A 141 14.99 8.97 -5.50
C LEU A 141 16.51 9.01 -5.70
N ASP A 142 17.24 8.59 -4.67
CA ASP A 142 18.70 8.39 -4.76
C ASP A 142 19.09 7.12 -5.57
N SER A 143 20.39 6.81 -5.60
CA SER A 143 20.92 5.61 -6.27
C SER A 143 20.38 4.31 -5.67
N ASP A 144 20.07 4.31 -4.38
CA ASP A 144 19.61 3.15 -3.63
C ASP A 144 18.06 3.00 -3.71
N GLY A 145 17.42 3.89 -4.46
CA GLY A 145 15.96 3.92 -4.62
C GLY A 145 15.23 4.46 -3.39
N LYS A 146 15.89 5.27 -2.55
CA LYS A 146 15.30 5.85 -1.33
C LYS A 146 14.95 7.32 -1.52
N PRO A 147 13.96 7.85 -0.78
CA PRO A 147 13.68 9.28 -0.74
C PRO A 147 14.87 10.06 -0.20
N VAL A 148 15.15 11.19 -0.84
CA VAL A 148 16.20 12.12 -0.43
C VAL A 148 15.58 13.27 0.35
N TYR A 149 16.14 13.59 1.52
CA TYR A 149 15.66 14.72 2.30
C TYR A 149 16.00 16.06 1.63
N ALA A 150 14.99 16.88 1.39
CA ALA A 150 15.13 18.12 0.61
C ALA A 150 15.73 19.30 1.38
N HIS A 151 15.96 19.17 2.70
CA HIS A 151 16.47 20.24 3.56
C HIS A 151 17.78 19.81 4.25
N PRO A 152 18.90 19.63 3.51
CA PRO A 152 20.12 19.00 4.03
C PRO A 152 20.74 19.72 5.23
N ASP A 153 20.56 21.05 5.31
CA ASP A 153 21.14 21.90 6.36
C ASP A 153 20.08 22.35 7.39
N GLY A 154 18.89 21.76 7.36
CA GLY A 154 17.78 22.22 8.19
C GLY A 154 16.82 21.11 8.60
N LYS A 155 15.65 21.55 9.02
CA LYS A 155 14.52 20.72 9.38
C LYS A 155 13.22 21.32 8.79
N THR A 156 12.20 20.50 8.65
CA THR A 156 10.86 20.98 8.31
C THR A 156 10.02 21.19 9.57
N SER A 157 8.73 21.49 9.41
CA SER A 157 7.82 21.64 10.56
C SER A 157 7.59 20.31 11.28
N SER A 158 7.69 19.17 10.58
CA SER A 158 7.39 17.85 11.11
C SER A 158 8.57 16.87 11.15
N THR A 159 9.78 17.33 10.82
CA THR A 159 11.01 16.50 10.86
C THR A 159 12.11 17.21 11.65
N THR A 160 13.07 16.43 12.18
CA THR A 160 14.17 16.93 12.98
C THR A 160 15.48 17.07 12.19
N GLY A 161 15.48 16.72 10.90
CA GLY A 161 16.60 16.93 9.97
C GLY A 161 17.06 15.66 9.25
N LYS A 162 18.00 15.87 8.32
CA LYS A 162 18.46 14.83 7.38
C LYS A 162 18.93 13.55 8.05
N THR A 163 19.75 13.65 9.10
CA THR A 163 20.32 12.47 9.78
C THR A 163 19.24 11.52 10.31
N ASN A 164 18.15 12.06 10.84
CA ASN A 164 17.04 11.27 11.33
C ASN A 164 16.15 10.77 10.18
N PHE A 165 15.84 11.63 9.21
CA PHE A 165 15.04 11.24 8.04
C PHE A 165 15.70 10.10 7.23
N ASP A 166 17.03 10.12 7.05
CA ASP A 166 17.76 9.08 6.33
C ASP A 166 17.62 7.67 6.96
N GLN A 167 17.16 7.58 8.21
CA GLN A 167 16.91 6.31 8.91
C GLN A 167 15.51 5.72 8.62
N TRP A 168 14.58 6.51 8.07
CA TRP A 168 13.19 6.08 7.94
C TRP A 168 13.00 4.87 7.03
N TYR A 169 13.79 4.79 5.95
CA TYR A 169 13.67 3.74 4.94
C TYR A 169 14.97 2.94 4.75
N ARG A 170 15.85 2.98 5.73
CA ARG A 170 17.08 2.18 5.81
C ARG A 170 17.11 1.37 7.09
N ASP A 171 17.66 0.17 6.99
CA ASP A 171 17.82 -0.70 8.16
C ASP A 171 18.99 -0.17 8.99
N VAL A 172 18.71 0.31 10.20
CA VAL A 172 19.68 0.92 11.09
C VAL A 172 19.62 0.22 12.46
N ALA A 173 20.72 -0.46 12.81
CA ALA A 173 20.83 -1.17 14.08
C ALA A 173 20.54 -0.24 15.26
N ASP A 174 19.83 -0.76 16.26
CA ASP A 174 19.39 -0.05 17.47
C ASP A 174 18.40 1.11 17.24
N VAL A 175 18.05 1.45 15.98
CA VAL A 175 17.10 2.50 15.64
C VAL A 175 15.77 1.93 15.18
N ASN A 176 15.80 0.96 14.27
CA ASN A 176 14.59 0.34 13.77
C ASN A 176 14.73 -1.17 13.61
N MET A 177 13.58 -1.85 13.51
CA MET A 177 13.50 -3.27 13.23
C MET A 177 12.71 -3.51 11.94
N PRO A 178 13.38 -3.96 10.86
CA PRO A 178 12.73 -4.24 9.58
C PRO A 178 12.06 -5.63 9.58
N PHE A 179 10.86 -5.70 9.00
CA PHE A 179 10.11 -6.93 8.78
C PHE A 179 9.61 -6.99 7.34
N MET A 180 9.45 -8.21 6.83
CA MET A 180 8.75 -8.44 5.57
C MET A 180 7.27 -8.08 5.72
N LEU A 181 6.69 -7.48 4.70
CA LEU A 181 5.27 -7.16 4.61
C LEU A 181 4.70 -7.78 3.35
N GLY A 182 3.56 -8.46 3.45
CA GLY A 182 2.76 -8.92 2.32
C GLY A 182 1.42 -8.21 2.32
N LEU A 183 1.03 -7.65 1.18
CA LEU A 183 -0.27 -7.01 0.95
C LEU A 183 -1.05 -7.83 -0.09
N LEU A 184 -2.31 -8.14 0.18
CA LEU A 184 -3.19 -8.80 -0.79
C LEU A 184 -3.96 -7.76 -1.61
N MET A 185 -3.57 -7.61 -2.87
CA MET A 185 -4.25 -6.77 -3.85
C MET A 185 -5.44 -7.53 -4.45
N VAL A 186 -6.63 -6.99 -4.34
CA VAL A 186 -7.85 -7.59 -4.91
C VAL A 186 -8.18 -6.91 -6.22
N GLY A 187 -8.19 -7.70 -7.31
CA GLY A 187 -8.50 -7.24 -8.65
C GLY A 187 -10.00 -7.30 -8.95
N VAL A 188 -10.60 -6.17 -9.35
CA VAL A 188 -12.00 -6.10 -9.80
C VAL A 188 -12.08 -5.19 -11.03
N ASN A 189 -12.61 -5.71 -12.15
CA ASN A 189 -12.83 -4.95 -13.38
C ASN A 189 -11.60 -4.17 -13.89
N GLY A 190 -10.42 -4.79 -13.83
CA GLY A 190 -9.15 -4.18 -14.29
C GLY A 190 -8.52 -3.18 -13.30
N THR A 191 -9.11 -3.02 -12.12
CA THR A 191 -8.54 -2.24 -11.03
C THR A 191 -8.08 -3.17 -9.91
N SER A 192 -6.86 -2.99 -9.42
CA SER A 192 -6.33 -3.70 -8.26
C SER A 192 -6.39 -2.78 -7.04
N THR A 193 -6.88 -3.29 -5.93
CA THR A 193 -7.08 -2.51 -4.70
C THR A 193 -6.55 -3.28 -3.49
N PHE A 194 -5.77 -2.60 -2.65
CA PHE A 194 -5.54 -2.93 -1.25
C PHE A 194 -6.17 -1.82 -0.41
N SER A 195 -6.91 -2.14 0.65
CA SER A 195 -7.61 -1.12 1.44
C SER A 195 -7.69 -1.50 2.91
N ALA A 196 -6.83 -0.92 3.70
CA ALA A 196 -6.84 -0.98 5.16
C ALA A 196 -7.04 0.44 5.73
N VAL A 197 -8.22 1.01 5.46
CA VAL A 197 -8.66 2.32 5.94
C VAL A 197 -9.82 2.16 6.92
N LYS A 198 -10.12 3.22 7.66
CA LYS A 198 -11.23 3.26 8.64
C LYS A 198 -12.48 2.53 8.12
N PRO A 199 -13.11 1.64 8.92
CA PRO A 199 -12.81 1.31 10.32
C PRO A 199 -11.79 0.18 10.55
N LYS A 200 -11.11 -0.32 9.51
CA LYS A 200 -10.23 -1.48 9.62
C LYS A 200 -8.79 -1.12 9.98
N TYR A 201 -8.32 0.06 9.57
CA TYR A 201 -6.96 0.57 9.79
C TYR A 201 -5.81 -0.35 9.41
N PHE A 202 -4.60 0.20 9.32
CA PHE A 202 -3.38 -0.47 8.93
C PHE A 202 -2.36 -0.48 10.08
N PHE A 203 -2.31 -1.57 10.84
CA PHE A 203 -1.39 -1.74 11.97
C PHE A 203 -0.60 -3.05 11.84
N PRO A 204 0.32 -3.14 10.87
CA PRO A 204 1.03 -4.40 10.58
C PRO A 204 1.96 -4.86 11.69
N LEU A 205 2.34 -3.97 12.61
CA LEU A 205 3.32 -4.21 13.66
C LEU A 205 2.73 -4.28 15.07
N ASP A 206 1.39 -4.38 15.21
CA ASP A 206 0.78 -4.54 16.52
C ASP A 206 1.41 -5.70 17.30
N ASP A 207 1.84 -5.42 18.53
CA ASP A 207 2.50 -6.35 19.45
C ASP A 207 3.80 -6.98 18.90
N GLN A 208 4.39 -6.39 17.86
CA GLN A 208 5.66 -6.83 17.26
C GLN A 208 6.78 -5.81 17.49
N GLY A 209 8.02 -6.22 17.26
CA GLY A 209 9.19 -5.36 17.35
C GLY A 209 9.35 -4.69 18.71
N PHE A 210 9.28 -3.37 18.77
CA PHE A 210 9.29 -2.60 20.02
C PHE A 210 7.93 -2.59 20.73
N GLY A 211 6.89 -3.17 20.10
CA GLY A 211 5.53 -3.27 20.62
C GLY A 211 4.74 -1.97 20.47
N ASN A 212 3.57 -1.94 21.10
CA ASN A 212 2.65 -0.80 21.00
C ASN A 212 3.00 0.37 21.93
N GLU A 213 4.09 0.25 22.72
CA GLU A 213 4.64 1.28 23.61
C GLU A 213 3.61 1.95 24.54
N GLY A 214 2.61 1.18 24.99
CA GLY A 214 1.53 1.62 25.87
C GLY A 214 0.32 2.23 25.13
N GLN A 215 0.34 2.25 23.81
CA GLN A 215 -0.79 2.64 22.98
C GLN A 215 -1.69 1.44 22.64
N ALA A 216 -2.88 1.70 22.06
CA ALA A 216 -3.79 0.66 21.60
C ALA A 216 -3.23 -0.11 20.40
N HIS A 217 -2.42 0.54 19.60
CA HIS A 217 -1.77 0.03 18.39
C HIS A 217 -0.32 0.56 18.30
N ASN A 218 0.47 -0.04 17.41
CA ASN A 218 1.76 0.52 17.05
C ASN A 218 1.57 1.65 16.02
N PHE A 219 1.97 2.88 16.36
CA PHE A 219 1.86 4.09 15.55
C PHE A 219 3.24 4.64 15.14
N SER A 220 4.28 3.84 15.20
CA SER A 220 5.65 4.27 14.95
C SER A 220 6.34 3.38 13.94
N PHE A 221 5.94 3.46 12.67
CA PHE A 221 6.52 2.62 11.64
C PHE A 221 6.58 3.29 10.26
N THR A 222 7.42 2.75 9.39
CA THR A 222 7.46 3.13 7.97
C THR A 222 7.17 1.92 7.10
N THR A 223 6.50 2.16 5.98
CA THR A 223 6.21 1.14 4.96
C THR A 223 6.89 1.52 3.64
N GLU A 224 7.54 0.55 3.03
CA GLU A 224 8.24 0.72 1.77
C GLU A 224 7.86 -0.40 0.80
N LEU A 225 7.39 -0.02 -0.40
CA LEU A 225 7.04 -0.93 -1.48
C LEU A 225 7.79 -0.53 -2.74
N HIS A 226 8.41 -1.51 -3.41
CA HIS A 226 8.99 -1.36 -4.74
C HIS A 226 8.45 -2.43 -5.66
N THR A 227 8.00 -2.04 -6.83
CA THR A 227 7.55 -2.95 -7.88
C THR A 227 7.78 -2.30 -9.25
N SER A 228 7.49 -3.03 -10.32
CA SER A 228 7.55 -2.50 -11.69
C SER A 228 6.27 -2.85 -12.43
N PHE A 229 5.96 -2.05 -13.44
CA PHE A 229 4.80 -2.25 -14.30
C PHE A 229 5.14 -1.96 -15.76
N ILE A 230 4.36 -2.50 -16.70
CA ILE A 230 4.44 -2.11 -18.12
C ILE A 230 3.38 -1.05 -18.36
N TYR A 231 3.82 0.14 -18.77
CA TYR A 231 2.92 1.22 -19.16
C TYR A 231 2.24 0.91 -20.50
N LYS A 232 0.92 1.01 -20.56
CA LYS A 232 0.10 0.71 -21.75
C LYS A 232 -0.67 1.93 -22.27
N GLY A 233 -0.85 2.93 -21.42
CA GLY A 233 -1.69 4.11 -21.65
C GLY A 233 -3.04 4.00 -20.95
N GLY A 234 -3.47 5.09 -20.32
CA GLY A 234 -4.74 5.19 -19.59
C GLY A 234 -4.68 4.73 -18.14
N GLU A 235 -3.50 4.35 -17.64
CA GLU A 235 -3.38 3.88 -16.25
C GLU A 235 -3.43 5.01 -15.24
N THR A 236 -3.93 4.64 -14.06
CA THR A 236 -4.01 5.51 -12.90
C THR A 236 -3.46 4.83 -11.65
N PHE A 237 -2.91 5.65 -10.76
CA PHE A 237 -2.51 5.22 -9.42
C PHE A 237 -3.09 6.20 -8.41
N THR A 238 -3.72 5.68 -7.37
CA THR A 238 -4.29 6.46 -6.26
C THR A 238 -3.82 5.88 -4.95
N PHE A 239 -3.37 6.73 -4.05
CA PHE A 239 -3.11 6.40 -2.66
C PHE A 239 -4.07 7.16 -1.76
N VAL A 240 -4.55 6.51 -0.71
CA VAL A 240 -5.31 7.15 0.38
C VAL A 240 -4.69 6.70 1.69
N GLY A 241 -4.28 7.64 2.52
CA GLY A 241 -3.68 7.31 3.82
C GLY A 241 -3.20 8.52 4.62
N ASP A 242 -2.51 8.24 5.66
CA ASP A 242 -1.84 9.09 6.67
C ASP A 242 -0.60 8.33 7.20
N ASP A 243 0.36 8.91 7.83
CA ASP A 243 0.72 10.33 7.91
C ASP A 243 1.42 10.79 6.61
N ASP A 244 2.73 10.59 6.50
CA ASP A 244 3.48 10.92 5.29
C ASP A 244 3.32 9.85 4.23
N VAL A 245 3.07 10.28 2.98
CA VAL A 245 3.10 9.39 1.82
C VAL A 245 3.80 10.03 0.64
N TRP A 246 4.75 9.29 0.06
CA TRP A 246 5.41 9.66 -1.20
C TRP A 246 5.32 8.51 -2.20
N VAL A 247 4.93 8.85 -3.42
CA VAL A 247 4.90 7.89 -4.53
C VAL A 247 5.82 8.38 -5.63
N PHE A 248 6.66 7.47 -6.11
CA PHE A 248 7.58 7.72 -7.22
C PHE A 248 7.30 6.77 -8.37
N ILE A 249 7.28 7.28 -9.58
CA ILE A 249 7.23 6.51 -10.82
C ILE A 249 8.45 6.91 -11.66
N ASP A 250 9.19 5.92 -12.17
CA ASP A 250 10.45 6.15 -12.90
C ASP A 250 11.41 7.05 -12.08
N LYS A 251 11.49 6.77 -10.77
CA LYS A 251 12.27 7.52 -9.77
C LYS A 251 11.82 8.97 -9.56
N LYS A 252 10.76 9.46 -10.18
CA LYS A 252 10.24 10.83 -10.05
C LYS A 252 9.08 10.87 -9.09
N LEU A 253 9.07 11.86 -8.19
CA LEU A 253 7.97 12.10 -7.25
C LEU A 253 6.70 12.47 -8.02
N VAL A 254 5.62 11.71 -7.82
CA VAL A 254 4.32 11.94 -8.47
C VAL A 254 3.20 12.22 -7.49
N ILE A 255 3.35 11.80 -6.23
CA ILE A 255 2.44 12.12 -5.12
C ILE A 255 3.28 12.53 -3.91
N ASP A 256 2.96 13.68 -3.33
CA ASP A 256 3.53 14.21 -2.10
C ASP A 256 2.41 14.55 -1.12
N LEU A 257 2.28 13.72 -0.10
CA LEU A 257 1.41 13.89 1.06
C LEU A 257 2.30 13.85 2.31
N GLY A 258 3.30 14.72 2.38
CA GLY A 258 4.21 14.79 3.52
C GLY A 258 3.58 15.51 4.72
N GLY A 259 3.95 15.08 5.91
CA GLY A 259 3.52 15.62 7.19
C GLY A 259 2.55 14.72 7.94
N ARG A 260 2.34 15.01 9.21
CA ARG A 260 1.44 14.25 10.09
C ARG A 260 0.02 14.84 10.02
N HIS A 261 -0.79 14.25 9.19
CA HIS A 261 -2.11 14.76 8.84
C HIS A 261 -3.17 13.65 8.89
N ALA A 262 -4.44 14.04 9.02
CA ALA A 262 -5.54 13.10 8.85
C ALA A 262 -5.54 12.50 7.44
N GLN A 263 -6.21 11.37 7.26
CA GLN A 263 -6.32 10.66 5.97
C GLN A 263 -6.53 11.62 4.79
N MET A 264 -5.64 11.53 3.81
CA MET A 264 -5.68 12.29 2.56
C MET A 264 -5.59 11.35 1.35
N ASN A 265 -5.92 11.89 0.16
CA ASN A 265 -5.74 11.16 -1.08
C ASN A 265 -4.81 11.89 -2.04
N GLY A 266 -4.00 11.12 -2.76
CA GLY A 266 -3.23 11.56 -3.91
C GLY A 266 -3.49 10.65 -5.09
N SER A 267 -3.61 11.21 -6.30
CA SER A 267 -3.85 10.44 -7.52
C SER A 267 -3.02 11.00 -8.67
N VAL A 268 -2.55 10.10 -9.53
CA VAL A 268 -1.82 10.45 -10.75
C VAL A 268 -2.38 9.67 -11.93
N SER A 269 -2.59 10.38 -13.06
CA SER A 269 -2.74 9.75 -14.37
C SER A 269 -1.33 9.52 -14.92
N VAL A 270 -1.00 8.26 -15.19
CA VAL A 270 0.34 7.88 -15.67
C VAL A 270 0.63 8.46 -17.05
N ASP A 271 -0.41 8.76 -17.84
CA ASP A 271 -0.30 9.43 -19.15
C ASP A 271 0.34 10.81 -19.05
N SER A 272 0.22 11.49 -17.89
CA SER A 272 0.81 12.81 -17.66
C SER A 272 2.33 12.79 -17.46
N LEU A 273 2.93 11.60 -17.31
CA LEU A 273 4.34 11.46 -16.93
C LEU A 273 5.30 11.39 -18.14
N GLY A 274 4.77 11.38 -19.37
CA GLY A 274 5.57 11.32 -20.60
C GLY A 274 6.26 9.97 -20.81
N LEU A 275 5.71 8.89 -20.28
CA LEU A 275 6.23 7.54 -20.43
C LEU A 275 5.93 6.98 -21.82
N THR A 276 6.75 6.05 -22.29
CA THR A 276 6.56 5.36 -23.57
C THR A 276 5.81 4.06 -23.36
N ALA A 277 4.69 3.90 -24.04
CA ALA A 277 3.89 2.67 -23.97
C ALA A 277 4.69 1.44 -24.43
N GLY A 278 4.51 0.32 -23.72
CA GLY A 278 5.22 -0.94 -23.93
C GLY A 278 6.49 -1.09 -23.10
N ASN A 279 7.01 -0.03 -22.50
CA ASN A 279 8.19 -0.09 -21.65
C ASN A 279 7.80 -0.39 -20.18
N ALA A 280 8.75 -1.01 -19.47
CA ALA A 280 8.66 -1.23 -18.03
C ALA A 280 9.17 0.00 -17.27
N TYR A 281 8.50 0.33 -16.17
CA TYR A 281 8.86 1.44 -15.27
C TYR A 281 8.71 1.01 -13.83
N ASP A 282 9.53 1.59 -12.95
CA ASP A 282 9.49 1.32 -11.52
C ASP A 282 8.41 2.17 -10.84
N LEU A 283 7.77 1.58 -9.85
CA LEU A 283 6.87 2.23 -8.89
C LEU A 283 7.45 2.01 -7.50
N ALA A 284 7.61 3.07 -6.73
CA ALA A 284 7.96 3.00 -5.32
C ALA A 284 6.94 3.79 -4.48
N VAL A 285 6.52 3.20 -3.37
CA VAL A 285 5.61 3.81 -2.41
C VAL A 285 6.28 3.82 -1.05
N PHE A 286 6.31 4.97 -0.42
CA PHE A 286 6.85 5.19 0.92
C PHE A 286 5.76 5.81 1.78
N GLN A 287 5.50 5.20 2.94
CA GLN A 287 4.57 5.74 3.94
C GLN A 287 5.27 5.75 5.29
N ALA A 288 4.99 6.73 6.12
CA ALA A 288 5.40 6.75 7.50
C ALA A 288 4.20 7.03 8.40
N GLU A 289 3.92 6.11 9.33
CA GLU A 289 2.99 6.29 10.42
C GLU A 289 3.76 6.85 11.61
N ARG A 290 3.46 8.06 12.02
CA ARG A 290 4.26 8.80 13.00
C ARG A 290 3.46 9.44 14.13
N HIS A 291 2.16 9.25 14.14
CA HIS A 291 1.30 9.88 15.13
C HIS A 291 0.04 9.05 15.43
N THR A 292 -0.30 8.85 16.69
CA THR A 292 -1.65 8.40 17.09
C THR A 292 -2.69 9.37 16.50
N THR A 293 -3.82 8.96 15.97
CA THR A 293 -4.78 7.98 16.45
C THR A 293 -5.30 7.00 15.38
N GLU A 294 -5.04 7.22 14.12
CA GLU A 294 -5.51 6.42 12.98
C GLU A 294 -4.30 6.02 12.15
N SER A 295 -4.37 4.92 11.45
CA SER A 295 -3.40 4.55 10.41
C SER A 295 -4.17 4.02 9.22
N ASN A 296 -4.12 4.72 8.12
CA ASN A 296 -4.87 4.41 6.91
C ASN A 296 -3.91 4.15 5.76
N PHE A 297 -4.09 3.03 5.06
CA PHE A 297 -3.28 2.67 3.90
C PHE A 297 -4.18 2.03 2.83
N GLN A 298 -4.36 2.73 1.71
CA GLN A 298 -5.07 2.19 0.55
C GLN A 298 -4.31 2.50 -0.73
N VAL A 299 -4.14 1.48 -1.54
CA VAL A 299 -3.69 1.58 -2.93
C VAL A 299 -4.83 1.17 -3.84
N GLN A 300 -5.11 1.97 -4.86
CA GLN A 300 -6.00 1.62 -5.96
C GLN A 300 -5.33 1.97 -7.29
N THR A 301 -5.23 1.00 -8.20
CA THR A 301 -4.50 1.20 -9.44
C THR A 301 -5.01 0.32 -10.57
N THR A 302 -4.85 0.80 -11.80
CA THR A 302 -5.03 0.01 -13.03
C THR A 302 -3.70 -0.49 -13.60
N LEU A 303 -2.57 -0.25 -12.92
CA LEU A 303 -1.25 -0.75 -13.30
C LEU A 303 -1.22 -2.29 -13.25
N ALA A 304 -0.62 -2.89 -14.27
CA ALA A 304 -0.32 -4.31 -14.29
C ALA A 304 1.13 -4.53 -13.85
N PHE A 305 1.33 -4.95 -12.59
CA PHE A 305 2.65 -5.19 -12.04
C PHE A 305 3.35 -6.36 -12.74
N THR A 306 4.66 -6.26 -12.91
CA THR A 306 5.51 -7.27 -13.58
C THR A 306 6.26 -8.15 -12.59
N ASN A 307 6.26 -7.78 -11.31
CA ASN A 307 6.80 -8.57 -10.21
C ASN A 307 5.94 -8.39 -8.95
N CYS A 308 6.19 -9.20 -7.94
CA CYS A 308 5.43 -9.17 -6.68
C CYS A 308 6.02 -8.21 -5.64
N GLY A 309 6.95 -7.37 -6.03
CA GLY A 309 7.68 -6.47 -5.15
C GLY A 309 9.16 -6.80 -5.07
N GLN A 310 9.93 -5.85 -4.57
CA GLN A 310 11.37 -5.99 -4.36
C GLN A 310 11.70 -5.66 -2.91
N VAL A 311 12.42 -6.55 -2.24
CA VAL A 311 12.88 -6.38 -0.87
C VAL A 311 14.37 -6.66 -0.82
N ASN A 312 15.17 -5.70 -0.34
CA ASN A 312 16.64 -5.80 -0.24
C ASN A 312 17.31 -6.29 -1.53
N GLY A 313 16.86 -5.80 -2.69
CA GLY A 313 17.38 -6.19 -4.00
C GLY A 313 16.90 -7.54 -4.53
N ILE A 314 16.09 -8.28 -3.77
CA ILE A 314 15.45 -9.54 -4.22
C ILE A 314 14.08 -9.20 -4.84
N ILE A 315 13.85 -9.63 -6.06
CA ILE A 315 12.57 -9.48 -6.79
C ILE A 315 11.72 -10.72 -6.50
N TYR A 316 10.49 -10.51 -6.06
CA TYR A 316 9.47 -11.51 -5.76
C TYR A 316 8.42 -11.62 -6.85
#